data_faab23a73a976427bfe258454452a248
#
_entry.id   faab23a73a976427bfe258454452a248
#
_cell.length_a   1.000
_cell.length_b   1.000
_cell.length_c   1.000
_cell.angle_alpha   90.00
_cell.angle_beta   90.00
_cell.angle_gamma   90.00
#
_symmetry.space_group_name_H-M   'P 1'
#
loop_
_entity.id
_entity.type
_entity.pdbx_description
1 polymer ?
#
loop_
_entity_poly.entity_id
_entity_poly.type
_entity_poly.pdbx_seq_one_letter_code
_entity_poly.pdbx_strand_id
1 'polypeptide(L)'
;MKSTKQLLLGSAILLSLAAAQAGPIIIAGTDADDHGSVSSGVNVNGWKFLQQGITNIGNAVTNSQNNAVCIGCNGSDASAAFSSAFNLAGLAGWTSTQLTATADITNFFNGTGTVNKNNVGIIYMPTVVGNVGGGITDTQLAIVNLNGAVINGYLAAGGGLFAQEQANSSIGYGWLISLLPTLQVFGDGAGGVSNSNTLQLTAQGQAQFPTLTNADFSNATPWHAYFKGGFGALQTLVVGTGDRTGTFDDAVVLGGGFTGGGGVIVCGQPGQPVCPPTGVPEPDSLPLMLVALGGLAWARVRKAKKAKAV
;
A
#
# COMPACT_ATOMS: atom_id res chain seq x y z
N MET A 1 -60.86 26.12 -15.79
CA MET A 1 -59.83 25.13 -16.05
C MET A 1 -58.52 25.63 -15.38
N LYS A 2 -58.17 25.03 -14.22
CA LYS A 2 -56.95 25.39 -13.47
C LYS A 2 -55.81 24.43 -13.88
N SER A 3 -54.79 24.97 -14.55
CA SER A 3 -53.61 24.22 -14.94
C SER A 3 -52.65 24.15 -13.75
N THR A 4 -52.52 22.99 -13.12
CA THR A 4 -51.55 22.67 -12.10
C THR A 4 -50.21 22.36 -12.76
N LYS A 5 -49.29 23.31 -12.77
CA LYS A 5 -47.89 23.05 -13.18
C LYS A 5 -47.17 22.43 -12.00
N GLN A 6 -46.91 21.15 -12.08
CA GLN A 6 -46.02 20.41 -11.17
C GLN A 6 -44.60 20.96 -11.27
N LEU A 7 -44.11 21.48 -10.16
CA LEU A 7 -42.71 21.89 -9.97
C LEU A 7 -41.87 20.64 -9.70
N LEU A 8 -41.19 20.16 -10.69
CA LEU A 8 -40.15 19.15 -10.50
C LEU A 8 -38.95 19.79 -9.78
N LEU A 9 -38.86 19.59 -8.46
CA LEU A 9 -37.66 19.87 -7.69
C LEU A 9 -36.62 18.79 -8.03
N GLY A 10 -35.74 19.08 -8.96
CA GLY A 10 -34.54 18.27 -9.16
C GLY A 10 -33.59 18.49 -7.99
N SER A 11 -33.64 17.64 -7.00
CA SER A 11 -32.58 17.52 -5.99
C SER A 11 -31.37 16.91 -6.67
N ALA A 12 -30.43 17.75 -7.11
CA ALA A 12 -29.09 17.30 -7.44
C ALA A 12 -28.44 16.81 -6.14
N ILE A 13 -28.51 15.51 -5.91
CA ILE A 13 -27.66 14.85 -4.90
C ILE A 13 -26.25 14.92 -5.46
N LEU A 14 -25.46 15.88 -4.97
CA LEU A 14 -24.01 15.85 -5.11
C LEU A 14 -23.53 14.63 -4.31
N LEU A 15 -23.47 13.48 -4.97
CA LEU A 15 -22.62 12.39 -4.53
C LEU A 15 -21.18 12.92 -4.59
N SER A 16 -20.67 13.38 -3.46
CA SER A 16 -19.24 13.45 -3.26
C SER A 16 -18.74 12.01 -3.37
N LEU A 17 -18.25 11.63 -4.54
CA LEU A 17 -17.38 10.48 -4.69
C LEU A 17 -16.15 10.82 -3.86
N ALA A 18 -16.18 10.47 -2.57
CA ALA A 18 -14.94 10.27 -1.83
C ALA A 18 -14.15 9.29 -2.69
N ALA A 19 -13.06 9.74 -3.29
CA ALA A 19 -12.13 8.86 -3.95
C ALA A 19 -11.81 7.79 -2.90
N ALA A 20 -12.23 6.55 -3.15
CA ALA A 20 -11.92 5.45 -2.26
C ALA A 20 -10.40 5.42 -2.18
N GLN A 21 -9.85 5.80 -1.03
CA GLN A 21 -8.41 5.78 -0.83
C GLN A 21 -8.02 4.30 -0.84
N ALA A 22 -7.23 3.92 -1.83
CA ALA A 22 -6.69 2.57 -1.86
C ALA A 22 -5.96 2.32 -0.53
N GLY A 23 -6.14 1.14 0.05
CA GLY A 23 -5.54 0.79 1.33
C GLY A 23 -4.01 0.84 1.27
N PRO A 24 -3.36 0.85 2.42
CA PRO A 24 -1.92 0.99 2.51
C PRO A 24 -1.22 -0.25 1.95
N ILE A 25 -0.11 -0.02 1.23
CA ILE A 25 0.68 -1.08 0.62
C ILE A 25 2.18 -0.82 0.83
N ILE A 26 2.92 -1.88 1.13
CA ILE A 26 4.39 -1.94 1.08
C ILE A 26 4.77 -3.12 0.18
N ILE A 27 5.66 -2.85 -0.77
CA ILE A 27 6.27 -3.86 -1.63
C ILE A 27 7.77 -3.72 -1.45
N ALA A 28 8.41 -4.75 -0.94
CA ALA A 28 9.82 -4.74 -0.60
C ALA A 28 10.58 -5.79 -1.42
N GLY A 29 11.70 -5.38 -1.99
CA GLY A 29 12.67 -6.29 -2.60
C GLY A 29 13.67 -6.84 -1.59
N THR A 30 13.43 -6.65 -0.30
CA THR A 30 14.26 -7.14 0.80
C THR A 30 13.77 -8.48 1.31
N ASP A 31 14.67 -9.27 1.87
CA ASP A 31 14.39 -10.50 2.61
C ASP A 31 14.48 -10.29 4.13
N ALA A 32 13.84 -9.22 4.58
CA ALA A 32 13.89 -8.77 5.97
C ALA A 32 13.37 -9.80 6.98
N ASP A 33 12.58 -10.78 6.55
CA ASP A 33 12.01 -11.83 7.39
C ASP A 33 13.07 -12.86 7.83
N ASP A 34 14.13 -13.12 7.05
CA ASP A 34 15.20 -14.01 7.48
C ASP A 34 16.43 -13.25 8.04
N HIS A 35 16.45 -11.92 7.95
CA HIS A 35 17.56 -11.06 8.40
C HIS A 35 17.20 -10.15 9.58
N GLY A 36 16.64 -10.73 10.63
CA GLY A 36 16.31 -10.05 11.86
C GLY A 36 16.27 -10.96 13.06
N SER A 37 16.02 -10.39 14.21
CA SER A 37 15.86 -11.15 15.45
C SER A 37 15.20 -10.30 16.53
N VAL A 38 14.92 -10.93 17.68
CA VAL A 38 14.57 -10.23 18.92
C VAL A 38 15.83 -10.10 19.78
N SER A 39 16.16 -8.87 20.18
CA SER A 39 17.23 -8.58 21.12
C SER A 39 16.67 -7.77 22.26
N SER A 40 16.84 -8.25 23.51
CA SER A 40 16.31 -7.59 24.71
C SER A 40 14.81 -7.22 24.63
N GLY A 41 14.02 -8.09 24.02
CA GLY A 41 12.55 -7.90 23.89
C GLY A 41 12.10 -6.94 22.80
N VAL A 42 13.02 -6.47 21.94
CA VAL A 42 12.69 -5.62 20.78
C VAL A 42 13.17 -6.25 19.47
N ASN A 43 12.45 -5.99 18.41
CA ASN A 43 12.90 -6.39 17.06
C ASN A 43 14.08 -5.52 16.62
N VAL A 44 15.07 -6.16 16.00
CA VAL A 44 16.24 -5.50 15.42
C VAL A 44 16.40 -5.86 13.95
N ASN A 45 17.10 -5.01 13.20
CA ASN A 45 17.38 -5.18 11.77
C ASN A 45 16.08 -5.36 10.93
N GLY A 46 16.04 -6.36 10.05
CA GLY A 46 14.90 -6.61 9.19
C GLY A 46 13.57 -6.75 9.93
N TRP A 47 13.57 -7.42 11.10
CA TRP A 47 12.32 -7.57 11.89
C TRP A 47 11.80 -6.25 12.47
N LYS A 48 12.68 -5.28 12.70
CA LYS A 48 12.27 -3.92 13.08
C LYS A 48 11.58 -3.20 11.92
N PHE A 49 12.05 -3.40 10.68
CA PHE A 49 11.37 -2.91 9.49
C PHE A 49 9.99 -3.55 9.31
N LEU A 50 9.90 -4.89 9.44
CA LEU A 50 8.61 -5.60 9.38
C LEU A 50 7.62 -5.08 10.42
N GLN A 51 8.07 -4.92 11.67
CA GLN A 51 7.25 -4.39 12.75
C GLN A 51 6.69 -3.02 12.40
N GLN A 52 7.52 -2.08 11.96
CA GLN A 52 7.06 -0.74 11.63
C GLN A 52 6.15 -0.74 10.39
N GLY A 53 6.45 -1.56 9.39
CA GLY A 53 5.58 -1.74 8.23
C GLY A 53 4.19 -2.24 8.62
N ILE A 54 4.11 -3.27 9.46
CA ILE A 54 2.84 -3.81 9.98
C ILE A 54 2.11 -2.75 10.83
N THR A 55 2.84 -2.02 11.68
CA THR A 55 2.26 -0.91 12.47
C THR A 55 1.66 0.16 11.58
N ASN A 56 2.40 0.63 10.58
CA ASN A 56 1.97 1.70 9.68
C ASN A 56 0.75 1.27 8.86
N ILE A 57 0.77 0.04 8.32
CA ILE A 57 -0.35 -0.52 7.58
C ILE A 57 -1.56 -0.66 8.51
N GLY A 58 -1.41 -1.27 9.69
CA GLY A 58 -2.51 -1.49 10.61
C GLY A 58 -3.19 -0.20 11.08
N ASN A 59 -2.43 0.87 11.25
CA ASN A 59 -2.95 2.19 11.59
C ASN A 59 -3.63 2.91 10.40
N ALA A 60 -3.37 2.48 9.17
CA ALA A 60 -3.86 3.13 7.96
C ALA A 60 -4.99 2.36 7.25
N VAL A 61 -5.26 1.10 7.59
CA VAL A 61 -6.39 0.35 7.01
C VAL A 61 -7.72 0.99 7.38
N THR A 62 -8.64 1.00 6.42
CA THR A 62 -9.96 1.62 6.58
C THR A 62 -11.13 0.65 6.41
N ASN A 63 -10.85 -0.63 6.13
CA ASN A 63 -11.87 -1.66 5.97
C ASN A 63 -12.47 -2.17 7.30
N SER A 64 -12.12 -1.56 8.43
CA SER A 64 -12.62 -1.88 9.78
C SER A 64 -12.31 -3.31 10.24
N GLN A 65 -11.36 -4.00 9.62
CA GLN A 65 -10.92 -5.34 10.03
C GLN A 65 -9.64 -5.22 10.85
N ASN A 66 -9.52 -6.07 11.88
CA ASN A 66 -8.40 -6.07 12.83
C ASN A 66 -7.72 -7.44 12.94
N ASN A 67 -7.67 -8.18 11.87
CA ASN A 67 -6.93 -9.43 11.76
C ASN A 67 -5.83 -9.28 10.70
N ALA A 68 -4.61 -9.69 11.03
CA ALA A 68 -3.51 -9.79 10.09
C ALA A 68 -3.32 -11.24 9.65
N VAL A 69 -3.17 -11.48 8.36
CA VAL A 69 -2.92 -12.82 7.83
C VAL A 69 -1.55 -12.87 7.16
N CYS A 70 -0.74 -13.87 7.52
CA CYS A 70 0.40 -14.26 6.70
C CYS A 70 0.01 -15.34 5.70
N ILE A 71 0.23 -15.09 4.43
CA ILE A 71 0.04 -16.07 3.36
C ILE A 71 1.39 -16.70 3.02
N GLY A 72 1.57 -17.97 3.32
CA GLY A 72 2.76 -18.71 2.98
C GLY A 72 3.91 -18.60 3.98
N CYS A 73 3.65 -18.31 5.26
CA CYS A 73 4.68 -18.36 6.32
C CYS A 73 5.11 -19.81 6.65
N ASN A 74 5.63 -20.55 5.65
CA ASN A 74 6.01 -21.97 5.83
C ASN A 74 7.39 -22.13 6.47
N GLY A 75 8.34 -21.22 6.20
CA GLY A 75 9.68 -21.23 6.78
C GLY A 75 9.68 -20.82 8.25
N SER A 76 10.64 -21.35 9.03
CA SER A 76 10.79 -21.00 10.45
C SER A 76 11.00 -19.50 10.64
N ASP A 77 11.84 -18.89 9.80
CA ASP A 77 12.24 -17.48 9.92
C ASP A 77 11.09 -16.57 9.48
N ALA A 78 10.46 -16.84 8.35
CA ALA A 78 9.26 -16.11 7.90
C ALA A 78 8.14 -16.16 8.93
N SER A 79 7.89 -17.34 9.55
CA SER A 79 6.88 -17.52 10.59
C SER A 79 7.23 -16.75 11.87
N ALA A 80 8.48 -16.84 12.32
CA ALA A 80 8.96 -16.18 13.52
C ALA A 80 8.99 -14.66 13.34
N ALA A 81 9.46 -14.18 12.19
CA ALA A 81 9.53 -12.77 11.82
C ALA A 81 8.14 -12.12 11.84
N PHE A 82 7.18 -12.74 11.14
CA PHE A 82 5.80 -12.25 11.14
C PHE A 82 5.21 -12.21 12.55
N SER A 83 5.36 -13.30 13.31
CA SER A 83 4.83 -13.39 14.68
C SER A 83 5.44 -12.32 15.58
N SER A 84 6.76 -12.13 15.54
CA SER A 84 7.45 -11.14 16.36
C SER A 84 7.09 -9.71 15.94
N ALA A 85 7.12 -9.44 14.64
CA ALA A 85 6.78 -8.11 14.11
C ALA A 85 5.35 -7.73 14.47
N PHE A 86 4.40 -8.65 14.32
CA PHE A 86 2.99 -8.42 14.66
C PHE A 86 2.80 -8.21 16.17
N ASN A 87 3.37 -9.06 17.01
CA ASN A 87 3.20 -8.97 18.47
C ASN A 87 3.77 -7.67 19.05
N LEU A 88 4.81 -7.11 18.44
CA LEU A 88 5.45 -5.87 18.85
C LEU A 88 4.96 -4.63 18.07
N ALA A 89 4.03 -4.79 17.12
CA ALA A 89 3.48 -3.69 16.32
C ALA A 89 2.59 -2.73 17.14
N GLY A 90 2.16 -3.11 18.35
CA GLY A 90 1.32 -2.25 19.20
C GLY A 90 -0.12 -2.09 18.69
N LEU A 91 -0.59 -2.99 17.85
CA LEU A 91 -1.95 -2.97 17.28
C LEU A 91 -2.94 -3.57 18.30
N ALA A 92 -3.48 -2.73 19.17
CA ALA A 92 -4.40 -3.15 20.23
C ALA A 92 -5.69 -3.77 19.66
N GLY A 93 -6.07 -4.94 20.16
CA GLY A 93 -7.29 -5.65 19.75
C GLY A 93 -7.16 -6.37 18.39
N TRP A 94 -5.97 -6.39 17.79
CA TRP A 94 -5.73 -7.17 16.56
C TRP A 94 -5.39 -8.62 16.87
N THR A 95 -5.71 -9.49 15.92
CA THR A 95 -5.32 -10.91 15.92
C THR A 95 -4.47 -11.22 14.69
N SER A 96 -3.74 -12.34 14.72
CA SER A 96 -2.97 -12.79 13.57
C SER A 96 -3.20 -14.26 13.28
N THR A 97 -3.08 -14.63 12.01
CA THR A 97 -3.22 -16.01 11.51
C THR A 97 -2.17 -16.27 10.45
N GLN A 98 -1.65 -17.48 10.38
CA GLN A 98 -0.74 -17.93 9.32
C GLN A 98 -1.43 -18.99 8.48
N LEU A 99 -1.52 -18.79 7.17
CA LEU A 99 -2.06 -19.75 6.20
C LEU A 99 -0.89 -20.40 5.46
N THR A 100 -0.63 -21.66 5.77
CA THR A 100 0.47 -22.43 5.18
C THR A 100 -0.02 -23.52 4.23
N ALA A 101 -1.27 -23.98 4.38
CA ALA A 101 -1.83 -24.97 3.46
C ALA A 101 -2.39 -24.30 2.21
N THR A 102 -2.09 -24.84 1.05
CA THR A 102 -2.58 -24.38 -0.27
C THR A 102 -4.10 -24.25 -0.32
N ALA A 103 -4.81 -25.22 0.33
CA ALA A 103 -6.27 -25.20 0.40
C ALA A 103 -6.81 -24.00 1.20
N ASP A 104 -6.15 -23.64 2.30
CA ASP A 104 -6.54 -22.50 3.13
C ASP A 104 -6.32 -21.18 2.41
N ILE A 105 -5.21 -21.06 1.66
CA ILE A 105 -4.94 -19.89 0.81
C ILE A 105 -5.98 -19.77 -0.30
N THR A 106 -6.37 -20.88 -0.93
CA THR A 106 -7.45 -20.89 -1.92
C THR A 106 -8.78 -20.44 -1.31
N ASN A 107 -9.14 -21.00 -0.15
CA ASN A 107 -10.36 -20.64 0.57
C ASN A 107 -10.34 -19.17 1.02
N PHE A 108 -9.16 -18.65 1.40
CA PHE A 108 -8.97 -17.25 1.75
C PHE A 108 -9.40 -16.32 0.61
N PHE A 109 -8.88 -16.53 -0.59
CA PHE A 109 -9.22 -15.70 -1.75
C PHE A 109 -10.65 -15.92 -2.24
N ASN A 110 -11.18 -17.12 -2.11
CA ASN A 110 -12.59 -17.41 -2.43
C ASN A 110 -13.58 -16.80 -1.42
N GLY A 111 -13.11 -16.38 -0.25
CA GLY A 111 -13.97 -15.83 0.81
C GLY A 111 -14.74 -16.90 1.59
N THR A 112 -14.31 -18.17 1.57
CA THR A 112 -14.98 -19.32 2.18
C THR A 112 -14.30 -19.83 3.45
N GLY A 113 -13.04 -19.46 3.71
CA GLY A 113 -12.32 -19.82 4.93
C GLY A 113 -12.81 -19.05 6.16
N THR A 114 -12.52 -19.58 7.36
CA THR A 114 -12.76 -18.87 8.63
C THR A 114 -12.01 -17.53 8.64
N VAL A 115 -10.75 -17.53 8.18
CA VAL A 115 -9.98 -16.32 7.83
C VAL A 115 -10.02 -16.19 6.33
N ASN A 116 -10.50 -15.07 5.82
CA ASN A 116 -10.66 -14.84 4.40
C ASN A 116 -10.54 -13.34 4.06
N LYS A 117 -10.44 -13.01 2.79
CA LYS A 117 -10.25 -11.66 2.28
C LYS A 117 -11.27 -10.60 2.77
N ASN A 118 -12.44 -11.03 3.28
CA ASN A 118 -13.50 -10.12 3.74
C ASN A 118 -13.38 -9.79 5.23
N ASN A 119 -12.54 -10.51 5.99
CA ASN A 119 -12.44 -10.35 7.45
C ASN A 119 -10.98 -10.13 7.93
N VAL A 120 -10.10 -9.67 7.06
CA VAL A 120 -8.73 -9.30 7.40
C VAL A 120 -8.46 -7.83 7.08
N GLY A 121 -7.64 -7.20 7.95
CA GLY A 121 -7.15 -5.84 7.76
C GLY A 121 -5.81 -5.80 7.04
N ILE A 122 -4.93 -6.79 7.29
CA ILE A 122 -3.58 -6.86 6.72
C ILE A 122 -3.35 -8.22 6.07
N ILE A 123 -2.87 -8.21 4.82
CA ILE A 123 -2.23 -9.35 4.18
C ILE A 123 -0.72 -9.14 4.21
N TYR A 124 0.00 -10.09 4.79
CA TYR A 124 1.45 -10.16 4.74
C TYR A 124 1.86 -11.36 3.87
N MET A 125 2.84 -11.15 3.01
CA MET A 125 3.47 -12.18 2.19
C MET A 125 4.97 -12.16 2.45
N PRO A 126 5.54 -13.25 2.98
CA PRO A 126 6.97 -13.37 3.24
C PRO A 126 7.76 -13.52 1.95
N THR A 127 9.07 -13.57 2.10
CA THR A 127 10.02 -13.94 1.04
C THR A 127 9.70 -15.33 0.49
N VAL A 128 10.00 -15.57 -0.78
CA VAL A 128 9.80 -16.87 -1.42
C VAL A 128 10.71 -17.94 -0.84
N VAL A 129 10.24 -19.19 -0.85
CA VAL A 129 10.97 -20.35 -0.33
C VAL A 129 12.30 -20.63 -1.08
N GLY A 130 12.48 -20.06 -2.24
CA GLY A 130 13.76 -20.10 -2.98
C GLY A 130 14.88 -19.33 -2.28
N ASN A 131 14.54 -18.38 -1.42
CA ASN A 131 15.47 -17.73 -0.52
C ASN A 131 15.58 -18.52 0.80
N VAL A 132 16.79 -18.57 1.37
CA VAL A 132 17.01 -19.25 2.65
C VAL A 132 16.18 -18.57 3.73
N GLY A 133 15.42 -19.36 4.51
CA GLY A 133 14.52 -18.79 5.53
C GLY A 133 13.17 -18.30 5.02
N GLY A 134 12.99 -18.15 3.71
CA GLY A 134 11.75 -17.72 3.09
C GLY A 134 10.58 -18.69 3.25
N GLY A 135 9.37 -18.20 3.07
CA GLY A 135 8.17 -18.93 3.45
C GLY A 135 7.21 -19.29 2.33
N ILE A 136 6.92 -18.39 1.38
CA ILE A 136 5.91 -18.65 0.36
C ILE A 136 6.47 -19.54 -0.75
N THR A 137 5.78 -20.66 -1.04
CA THR A 137 6.16 -21.57 -2.11
C THR A 137 5.64 -21.09 -3.47
N ASP A 138 6.26 -21.55 -4.57
CA ASP A 138 5.79 -21.25 -5.92
C ASP A 138 4.34 -21.69 -6.15
N THR A 139 3.92 -22.84 -5.57
CA THR A 139 2.53 -23.30 -5.66
C THR A 139 1.55 -22.34 -4.97
N GLN A 140 1.92 -21.81 -3.79
CA GLN A 140 1.12 -20.83 -3.08
C GLN A 140 1.12 -19.47 -3.82
N LEU A 141 2.28 -19.07 -4.33
CA LEU A 141 2.43 -17.83 -5.08
C LEU A 141 1.65 -17.87 -6.41
N ALA A 142 1.53 -19.05 -7.05
CA ALA A 142 0.66 -19.22 -8.21
C ALA A 142 -0.81 -18.91 -7.88
N ILE A 143 -1.30 -19.31 -6.70
CA ILE A 143 -2.65 -18.97 -6.26
C ILE A 143 -2.77 -17.46 -6.04
N VAL A 144 -1.78 -16.83 -5.39
CA VAL A 144 -1.75 -15.37 -5.20
C VAL A 144 -1.80 -14.65 -6.53
N ASN A 145 -1.01 -15.08 -7.51
CA ASN A 145 -0.95 -14.48 -8.85
C ASN A 145 -2.29 -14.57 -9.60
N LEU A 146 -3.01 -15.69 -9.49
CA LEU A 146 -4.34 -15.85 -10.05
C LEU A 146 -5.38 -14.93 -9.41
N ASN A 147 -5.10 -14.45 -8.20
CA ASN A 147 -5.97 -13.58 -7.42
C ASN A 147 -5.56 -12.09 -7.40
N GLY A 148 -4.70 -11.64 -8.31
CA GLY A 148 -4.26 -10.25 -8.37
C GLY A 148 -5.41 -9.24 -8.44
N ALA A 149 -6.47 -9.52 -9.18
CA ALA A 149 -7.68 -8.68 -9.23
C ALA A 149 -8.43 -8.66 -7.89
N VAL A 150 -8.43 -9.78 -7.14
CA VAL A 150 -9.02 -9.86 -5.80
C VAL A 150 -8.22 -9.01 -4.81
N ILE A 151 -6.88 -9.07 -4.89
CA ILE A 151 -5.98 -8.25 -4.07
C ILE A 151 -6.21 -6.76 -4.37
N ASN A 152 -6.33 -6.40 -5.64
CA ASN A 152 -6.64 -5.02 -6.04
C ASN A 152 -7.98 -4.55 -5.46
N GLY A 153 -9.03 -5.37 -5.54
CA GLY A 153 -10.33 -5.09 -4.92
C GLY A 153 -10.27 -4.99 -3.39
N TYR A 154 -9.46 -5.82 -2.74
CA TYR A 154 -9.23 -5.78 -1.31
C TYR A 154 -8.54 -4.47 -0.87
N LEU A 155 -7.51 -4.03 -1.61
CA LEU A 155 -6.86 -2.75 -1.38
C LEU A 155 -7.81 -1.58 -1.62
N ALA A 156 -8.61 -1.63 -2.71
CA ALA A 156 -9.61 -0.61 -3.00
C ALA A 156 -10.69 -0.51 -1.91
N ALA A 157 -10.96 -1.60 -1.19
CA ALA A 157 -11.85 -1.63 -0.02
C ALA A 157 -11.17 -1.16 1.28
N GLY A 158 -9.93 -0.68 1.24
CA GLY A 158 -9.21 -0.15 2.40
C GLY A 158 -8.42 -1.18 3.20
N GLY A 159 -8.25 -2.41 2.70
CA GLY A 159 -7.34 -3.40 3.29
C GLY A 159 -5.88 -3.06 3.03
N GLY A 160 -4.97 -3.58 3.85
CA GLY A 160 -3.54 -3.30 3.77
C GLY A 160 -2.73 -4.51 3.32
N LEU A 161 -1.60 -4.26 2.63
CA LEU A 161 -0.74 -5.34 2.12
C LEU A 161 0.74 -5.03 2.36
N PHE A 162 1.47 -6.03 2.82
CA PHE A 162 2.92 -6.00 2.93
C PHE A 162 3.51 -7.25 2.25
N ALA A 163 4.23 -7.07 1.16
CA ALA A 163 4.91 -8.16 0.45
C ALA A 163 6.43 -7.99 0.52
N GLN A 164 7.11 -9.08 0.88
CA GLN A 164 8.57 -9.18 0.85
C GLN A 164 9.06 -9.66 -0.52
N GLU A 165 10.35 -9.91 -0.63
CA GLU A 165 11.06 -10.35 -1.83
C GLU A 165 10.42 -11.60 -2.47
N GLN A 166 10.09 -11.51 -3.75
CA GLN A 166 9.49 -12.59 -4.54
C GLN A 166 10.23 -12.82 -5.88
N ALA A 167 11.31 -12.09 -6.17
CA ALA A 167 12.00 -12.19 -7.45
C ALA A 167 12.85 -13.47 -7.59
N ASN A 168 13.14 -14.16 -6.49
CA ASN A 168 13.78 -15.50 -6.51
C ASN A 168 12.83 -16.62 -6.98
N SER A 169 11.59 -16.27 -7.35
CA SER A 169 10.64 -17.15 -8.02
C SER A 169 10.45 -16.73 -9.47
N SER A 170 10.35 -17.69 -10.38
CA SER A 170 10.06 -17.44 -11.81
C SER A 170 8.69 -16.80 -12.05
N ILE A 171 7.80 -16.83 -11.06
CA ILE A 171 6.45 -16.28 -11.10
C ILE A 171 6.25 -15.15 -10.08
N GLY A 172 7.35 -14.67 -9.49
CA GLY A 172 7.32 -13.64 -8.46
C GLY A 172 6.64 -12.36 -8.90
N TYR A 173 5.90 -11.74 -7.98
CA TYR A 173 5.18 -10.48 -8.21
C TYR A 173 4.13 -10.49 -9.34
N GLY A 174 3.73 -11.67 -9.86
CA GLY A 174 2.74 -11.77 -10.95
C GLY A 174 1.39 -11.13 -10.61
N TRP A 175 1.00 -11.10 -9.34
CA TRP A 175 -0.20 -10.44 -8.85
C TRP A 175 -0.18 -8.91 -9.00
N LEU A 176 1.02 -8.31 -9.05
CA LEU A 176 1.18 -6.85 -9.21
C LEU A 176 0.74 -6.32 -10.57
N ILE A 177 0.69 -7.15 -11.60
CA ILE A 177 0.30 -6.73 -12.96
C ILE A 177 -1.08 -6.06 -12.97
N SER A 178 -2.01 -6.54 -12.15
CA SER A 178 -3.34 -5.93 -12.04
C SER A 178 -3.36 -4.61 -11.28
N LEU A 179 -2.37 -4.34 -10.43
CA LEU A 179 -2.26 -3.13 -9.64
C LEU A 179 -1.35 -2.08 -10.30
N LEU A 180 -0.21 -2.53 -10.79
CA LEU A 180 0.86 -1.70 -11.38
C LEU A 180 1.31 -2.29 -12.73
N PRO A 181 0.51 -2.13 -13.80
CA PRO A 181 0.74 -2.83 -15.07
C PRO A 181 2.03 -2.39 -15.81
N THR A 182 2.61 -1.27 -15.43
CA THR A 182 3.85 -0.75 -16.02
C THR A 182 5.07 -0.88 -15.09
N LEU A 183 4.89 -1.50 -13.92
CA LEU A 183 5.98 -1.80 -13.01
C LEU A 183 6.91 -2.83 -13.65
N GLN A 184 8.21 -2.57 -13.54
CA GLN A 184 9.26 -3.52 -13.89
C GLN A 184 9.94 -4.00 -12.61
N VAL A 185 10.06 -5.32 -12.47
CA VAL A 185 10.74 -5.96 -11.36
C VAL A 185 12.06 -6.51 -11.88
N PHE A 186 13.14 -6.16 -11.20
CA PHE A 186 14.48 -6.68 -11.45
C PHE A 186 14.87 -7.51 -10.23
N GLY A 187 15.11 -8.78 -10.46
CA GLY A 187 15.45 -9.72 -9.39
C GLY A 187 16.89 -10.15 -9.45
N ASP A 188 17.28 -10.82 -8.38
CA ASP A 188 18.59 -11.38 -8.19
C ASP A 188 18.87 -12.61 -9.09
N GLY A 189 17.91 -13.16 -9.73
CA GLY A 189 17.92 -14.48 -10.42
C GLY A 189 19.11 -14.85 -11.29
N ALA A 190 20.06 -13.97 -11.56
CA ALA A 190 21.25 -14.24 -12.37
C ALA A 190 22.47 -13.39 -12.02
N GLY A 191 22.59 -12.87 -10.87
CA GLY A 191 23.77 -12.07 -10.54
C GLY A 191 23.45 -11.07 -9.44
N GLY A 192 22.68 -11.51 -8.55
CA GLY A 192 22.16 -10.89 -7.42
C GLY A 192 22.92 -9.76 -6.81
N VAL A 193 22.17 -8.76 -6.54
CA VAL A 193 22.70 -7.63 -5.79
C VAL A 193 22.39 -7.86 -4.32
N SER A 194 22.89 -8.98 -3.80
CA SER A 194 22.92 -9.18 -2.36
C SER A 194 24.00 -8.27 -1.77
N ASN A 195 23.67 -7.02 -1.51
CA ASN A 195 24.59 -6.11 -0.85
C ASN A 195 23.89 -5.33 0.24
N SER A 196 23.98 -5.88 1.47
CA SER A 196 23.40 -5.30 2.67
C SER A 196 23.86 -3.87 2.98
N ASN A 197 24.99 -3.44 2.45
CA ASN A 197 25.61 -2.13 2.75
C ASN A 197 25.18 -0.98 1.83
N THR A 198 24.21 -1.19 0.95
CA THR A 198 23.87 -0.24 -0.10
C THR A 198 22.42 0.22 -0.07
N LEU A 199 21.74 0.10 1.05
CA LEU A 199 20.36 0.58 1.22
C LEU A 199 20.31 1.92 1.95
N GLN A 200 19.45 2.81 1.48
CA GLN A 200 19.21 4.10 2.12
C GLN A 200 17.72 4.42 2.18
N LEU A 201 17.27 4.89 3.33
CA LEU A 201 15.95 5.50 3.47
C LEU A 201 15.90 6.79 2.65
N THR A 202 14.85 6.94 1.86
CA THR A 202 14.51 8.24 1.26
C THR A 202 13.93 9.18 2.32
N ALA A 203 13.68 10.44 1.97
CA ALA A 203 12.97 11.37 2.86
C ALA A 203 11.56 10.83 3.20
N GLN A 204 10.86 10.22 2.22
CA GLN A 204 9.58 9.55 2.44
C GLN A 204 9.71 8.32 3.34
N GLY A 205 10.75 7.51 3.12
CA GLY A 205 11.06 6.37 3.98
C GLY A 205 11.33 6.79 5.41
N GLN A 206 12.11 7.85 5.63
CA GLN A 206 12.36 8.38 6.97
C GLN A 206 11.09 8.90 7.64
N ALA A 207 10.20 9.54 6.89
CA ALA A 207 8.91 10.01 7.40
C ALA A 207 7.96 8.85 7.76
N GLN A 208 7.96 7.78 6.96
CA GLN A 208 7.12 6.60 7.22
C GLN A 208 7.69 5.69 8.31
N PHE A 209 9.00 5.63 8.44
CA PHE A 209 9.71 4.77 9.38
C PHE A 209 10.63 5.61 10.29
N PRO A 210 10.08 6.45 11.17
CA PRO A 210 10.85 7.46 11.89
C PRO A 210 11.88 6.88 12.88
N THR A 211 11.74 5.61 13.26
CA THR A 211 12.70 4.95 14.17
C THR A 211 13.68 4.03 13.44
N LEU A 212 13.55 3.85 12.10
CA LEU A 212 14.53 3.16 11.29
C LEU A 212 15.67 4.08 10.89
N THR A 213 16.83 3.48 10.77
CA THR A 213 18.04 4.09 10.23
C THR A 213 18.54 3.28 9.04
N ASN A 214 19.43 3.84 8.24
CA ASN A 214 20.10 3.08 7.18
C ASN A 214 20.84 1.84 7.70
N ALA A 215 21.31 1.87 8.96
CA ALA A 215 21.98 0.72 9.57
C ALA A 215 21.04 -0.45 9.80
N ASP A 216 19.74 -0.23 10.05
CA ASP A 216 18.76 -1.31 10.21
C ASP A 216 18.56 -2.09 8.89
N PHE A 217 18.83 -1.48 7.73
CA PHE A 217 18.82 -2.15 6.43
C PHE A 217 20.21 -2.63 6.01
N SER A 218 21.25 -1.82 6.23
CA SER A 218 22.57 -2.01 5.61
C SER A 218 23.38 -3.17 6.22
N ASN A 219 23.10 -3.57 7.45
CA ASN A 219 23.95 -4.55 8.14
C ASN A 219 23.39 -5.97 8.17
N ALA A 220 22.09 -6.12 7.93
CA ALA A 220 21.44 -7.41 8.14
C ALA A 220 20.15 -7.59 7.33
N THR A 221 19.85 -6.71 6.39
CA THR A 221 18.67 -6.85 5.54
C THR A 221 19.11 -6.78 4.09
N PRO A 222 19.63 -7.87 3.52
CA PRO A 222 19.96 -7.93 2.11
C PRO A 222 18.71 -7.69 1.27
N TRP A 223 18.92 -7.41 0.01
CA TRP A 223 17.86 -7.21 -0.96
C TRP A 223 18.20 -7.92 -2.25
N HIS A 224 17.17 -8.48 -2.86
CA HIS A 224 17.28 -9.34 -4.01
C HIS A 224 16.43 -8.86 -5.18
N ALA A 225 15.63 -7.82 -4.97
CA ALA A 225 14.85 -7.20 -6.01
C ALA A 225 14.82 -5.67 -5.89
N TYR A 226 14.63 -5.02 -7.03
CA TYR A 226 14.34 -3.59 -7.11
C TYR A 226 13.33 -3.33 -8.23
N PHE A 227 12.76 -2.15 -8.21
CA PHE A 227 11.64 -1.78 -9.05
C PHE A 227 11.99 -0.57 -9.91
N LYS A 228 11.56 -0.59 -11.19
CA LYS A 228 11.62 0.54 -12.11
C LYS A 228 10.27 0.71 -12.82
N GLY A 229 10.09 1.85 -13.49
CA GLY A 229 8.90 2.12 -14.30
C GLY A 229 7.77 2.81 -13.55
N GLY A 230 6.54 2.46 -13.86
CA GLY A 230 5.38 3.14 -13.30
C GLY A 230 4.98 2.65 -11.92
N PHE A 231 5.25 3.44 -10.88
CA PHE A 231 4.91 3.13 -9.50
C PHE A 231 3.46 3.51 -9.13
N GLY A 232 2.70 4.09 -10.06
CA GLY A 232 1.36 4.60 -9.76
C GLY A 232 1.41 5.68 -8.67
N ALA A 233 0.63 5.49 -7.60
CA ALA A 233 0.62 6.37 -6.43
C ALA A 233 1.66 5.99 -5.36
N LEU A 234 2.45 4.92 -5.57
CA LEU A 234 3.46 4.48 -4.60
C LEU A 234 4.69 5.38 -4.67
N GLN A 235 5.30 5.55 -3.51
CA GLN A 235 6.54 6.31 -3.34
C GLN A 235 7.70 5.36 -3.05
N THR A 236 8.89 5.73 -3.45
CA THR A 236 10.11 5.01 -3.07
C THR A 236 10.45 5.34 -1.61
N LEU A 237 10.43 4.33 -0.76
CA LEU A 237 10.75 4.46 0.66
C LEU A 237 12.21 4.11 0.96
N VAL A 238 12.77 3.15 0.22
CA VAL A 238 14.17 2.73 0.33
C VAL A 238 14.76 2.60 -1.07
N VAL A 239 15.96 3.09 -1.23
CA VAL A 239 16.74 2.98 -2.47
C VAL A 239 18.00 2.15 -2.26
N GLY A 240 18.46 1.52 -3.31
CA GLY A 240 19.70 0.75 -3.37
C GLY A 240 20.50 1.04 -4.62
N THR A 241 21.63 0.34 -4.78
CA THR A 241 22.50 0.40 -5.94
C THR A 241 22.34 -0.83 -6.83
N GLY A 242 21.09 -1.16 -7.22
CA GLY A 242 20.71 -2.40 -7.85
C GLY A 242 21.36 -2.69 -9.19
N ASP A 243 21.53 -1.67 -10.00
CA ASP A 243 22.20 -1.78 -11.30
C ASP A 243 23.73 -1.75 -11.21
N ARG A 244 24.29 -1.73 -10.00
CA ARG A 244 25.73 -1.68 -9.72
C ARG A 244 26.45 -0.42 -10.25
N THR A 245 25.73 0.63 -10.61
CA THR A 245 26.33 1.91 -11.02
C THR A 245 26.96 2.67 -9.86
N GLY A 246 26.68 2.25 -8.62
CA GLY A 246 27.12 2.92 -7.39
C GLY A 246 26.22 4.09 -6.99
N THR A 247 25.15 4.36 -7.75
CA THR A 247 24.15 5.38 -7.42
C THR A 247 22.98 4.77 -6.64
N PHE A 248 22.40 5.54 -5.71
CA PHE A 248 21.21 5.13 -4.95
C PHE A 248 19.93 5.59 -5.68
N ASP A 249 19.63 4.96 -6.80
CA ASP A 249 18.53 5.31 -7.68
C ASP A 249 17.54 4.17 -7.95
N ASP A 250 17.85 2.95 -7.53
CA ASP A 250 16.95 1.80 -7.67
C ASP A 250 16.00 1.71 -6.48
N ALA A 251 14.70 1.71 -6.75
CA ALA A 251 13.68 1.57 -5.72
C ALA A 251 13.65 0.14 -5.19
N VAL A 252 14.04 -0.07 -3.93
CA VAL A 252 14.02 -1.38 -3.28
C VAL A 252 12.75 -1.58 -2.44
N VAL A 253 12.22 -0.51 -1.84
CA VAL A 253 10.94 -0.55 -1.14
C VAL A 253 10.04 0.54 -1.69
N LEU A 254 8.87 0.14 -2.14
CA LEU A 254 7.77 1.02 -2.53
C LEU A 254 6.67 0.97 -1.46
N GLY A 255 6.02 2.10 -1.22
CA GLY A 255 4.87 2.13 -0.32
C GLY A 255 3.96 3.32 -0.56
N GLY A 256 2.71 3.19 -0.10
CA GLY A 256 1.70 4.23 -0.25
C GLY A 256 0.41 3.92 0.49
N GLY A 257 -0.54 4.88 0.45
CA GLY A 257 -1.83 4.72 1.12
C GLY A 257 -1.78 4.94 2.65
N PHE A 258 -0.67 5.48 3.19
CA PHE A 258 -0.56 5.73 4.63
C PHE A 258 -1.29 7.02 5.03
N THR A 259 -2.23 6.91 5.98
CA THR A 259 -2.88 8.05 6.58
C THR A 259 -2.06 8.54 7.79
N GLY A 260 -1.55 9.77 7.76
CA GLY A 260 -0.99 10.42 8.95
C GLY A 260 0.50 10.75 8.95
N GLY A 261 1.28 10.27 8.01
CA GLY A 261 2.56 10.90 7.72
C GLY A 261 2.27 12.07 6.77
N GLY A 262 2.47 13.31 7.20
CA GLY A 262 2.42 14.45 6.30
C GLY A 262 3.45 14.29 5.19
N GLY A 263 3.19 13.40 4.26
CA GLY A 263 4.02 13.15 3.10
C GLY A 263 4.03 14.42 2.25
N VAL A 264 5.02 15.26 2.48
CA VAL A 264 5.41 16.26 1.50
C VAL A 264 5.75 15.45 0.25
N ILE A 265 4.89 15.55 -0.77
CA ILE A 265 5.19 15.02 -2.10
C ILE A 265 6.46 15.77 -2.53
N VAL A 266 7.62 15.12 -2.39
CA VAL A 266 8.86 15.66 -2.97
C VAL A 266 8.86 15.28 -4.43
N CYS A 267 8.21 16.11 -5.22
CA CYS A 267 8.19 15.98 -6.65
C CYS A 267 9.58 16.33 -7.22
N GLY A 268 9.93 15.75 -8.38
CA GLY A 268 11.15 16.12 -9.11
C GLY A 268 12.37 15.26 -8.81
N GLN A 269 12.23 14.15 -8.07
CA GLN A 269 13.28 13.13 -8.02
C GLN A 269 13.21 12.20 -9.26
N PRO A 270 14.29 11.58 -9.69
CA PRO A 270 14.25 10.62 -10.79
C PRO A 270 13.20 9.53 -10.56
N GLY A 271 12.25 9.37 -11.50
CA GLY A 271 11.15 8.40 -11.40
C GLY A 271 9.91 8.86 -10.62
N GLN A 272 9.91 10.07 -10.05
CA GLN A 272 8.74 10.64 -9.37
C GLN A 272 7.92 11.53 -10.33
N PRO A 273 6.59 11.68 -10.09
CA PRO A 273 5.77 12.60 -10.87
C PRO A 273 6.34 14.02 -10.81
N VAL A 274 6.26 14.73 -11.93
CA VAL A 274 6.58 16.17 -11.96
C VAL A 274 5.62 16.87 -11.02
N CYS A 275 6.13 17.65 -10.06
CA CYS A 275 5.28 18.48 -9.23
C CYS A 275 4.36 19.35 -10.09
N PRO A 276 3.07 19.46 -9.77
CA PRO A 276 2.29 20.58 -10.27
C PRO A 276 3.03 21.86 -9.87
N PRO A 277 3.14 22.83 -10.77
CA PRO A 277 3.85 24.08 -10.49
C PRO A 277 3.27 24.66 -9.18
N THR A 278 4.12 24.81 -8.18
CA THR A 278 3.78 25.47 -6.92
C THR A 278 3.38 26.91 -7.26
N GLY A 279 2.09 27.23 -7.14
CA GLY A 279 1.62 28.57 -7.42
C GLY A 279 0.47 28.69 -8.42
N VAL A 280 -0.05 27.59 -8.96
CA VAL A 280 -1.37 27.64 -9.58
C VAL A 280 -2.38 27.58 -8.43
N PRO A 281 -3.07 28.67 -8.08
CA PRO A 281 -4.19 28.58 -7.16
C PRO A 281 -5.14 27.53 -7.74
N GLU A 282 -5.59 26.58 -6.93
CA GLU A 282 -6.68 25.70 -7.34
C GLU A 282 -7.77 26.62 -7.93
N PRO A 283 -8.33 26.29 -9.11
CA PRO A 283 -9.37 27.13 -9.67
C PRO A 283 -10.42 27.29 -8.59
N ASP A 284 -10.55 28.52 -8.10
CA ASP A 284 -11.47 28.87 -7.04
C ASP A 284 -12.88 28.41 -7.42
N SER A 285 -13.20 27.17 -7.18
CA SER A 285 -14.53 26.61 -7.34
C SER A 285 -15.51 27.25 -6.35
N LEU A 286 -15.01 27.86 -5.27
CA LEU A 286 -15.78 28.62 -4.30
C LEU A 286 -16.45 29.86 -4.90
N PRO A 287 -15.80 30.74 -5.68
CA PRO A 287 -16.47 31.87 -6.34
C PRO A 287 -17.51 31.41 -7.36
N LEU A 288 -17.23 30.32 -8.12
CA LEU A 288 -18.20 29.80 -9.10
C LEU A 288 -19.44 29.24 -8.41
N MET A 289 -19.27 28.58 -7.27
CA MET A 289 -20.39 28.05 -6.47
C MET A 289 -21.23 29.18 -5.84
N LEU A 290 -20.58 30.24 -5.36
CA LEU A 290 -21.26 31.44 -4.84
C LEU A 290 -22.03 32.22 -5.92
N VAL A 291 -21.46 32.32 -7.12
CA VAL A 291 -22.15 32.95 -8.27
C VAL A 291 -23.35 32.11 -8.71
N ALA A 292 -23.27 30.81 -8.74
CA ALA A 292 -24.38 29.94 -9.08
C ALA A 292 -25.49 29.97 -8.04
N LEU A 293 -25.18 29.98 -6.75
CA LEU A 293 -26.15 30.12 -5.65
C LEU A 293 -26.78 31.51 -5.59
N GLY A 294 -25.98 32.54 -5.82
CA GLY A 294 -26.46 33.95 -5.90
C GLY A 294 -27.38 34.15 -7.09
N GLY A 295 -27.09 33.59 -8.25
CA GLY A 295 -27.93 33.62 -9.44
C GLY A 295 -29.28 32.95 -9.24
N LEU A 296 -29.32 31.80 -8.57
CA LEU A 296 -30.56 31.09 -8.24
C LEU A 296 -31.44 31.86 -7.24
N ALA A 297 -30.83 32.46 -6.22
CA ALA A 297 -31.55 33.30 -5.25
C ALA A 297 -32.15 34.53 -5.91
N TRP A 298 -31.43 35.22 -6.79
CA TRP A 298 -31.90 36.37 -7.52
C TRP A 298 -33.03 36.05 -8.50
N ALA A 299 -32.96 34.92 -9.18
CA ALA A 299 -34.01 34.44 -10.07
C ALA A 299 -35.33 34.15 -9.31
N ARG A 300 -35.25 33.63 -8.08
CA ARG A 300 -36.39 33.38 -7.19
C ARG A 300 -37.05 34.70 -6.74
N VAL A 301 -36.26 35.68 -6.34
CA VAL A 301 -36.77 36.99 -5.91
C VAL A 301 -37.48 37.72 -7.06
N ARG A 302 -36.98 37.67 -8.29
CA ARG A 302 -37.66 38.25 -9.47
C ARG A 302 -38.98 37.56 -9.80
N LYS A 303 -39.07 36.22 -9.66
CA LYS A 303 -40.34 35.50 -9.88
C LYS A 303 -41.39 35.85 -8.83
N ALA A 304 -40.98 35.98 -7.56
CA ALA A 304 -41.90 36.37 -6.48
C ALA A 304 -42.44 37.80 -6.64
N LYS A 305 -41.65 38.76 -7.16
CA LYS A 305 -42.12 40.13 -7.43
C LYS A 305 -43.09 40.19 -8.62
N LYS A 306 -42.95 39.37 -9.66
CA LYS A 306 -43.88 39.29 -10.77
C LYS A 306 -45.22 38.67 -10.40
N ALA A 307 -45.26 37.75 -9.42
CA ALA A 307 -46.50 37.09 -8.96
C ALA A 307 -47.36 38.01 -8.04
N LYS A 308 -46.81 39.10 -7.50
CA LYS A 308 -47.53 40.08 -6.68
C LYS A 308 -48.06 41.30 -7.47
N ALA A 309 -47.77 41.37 -8.77
CA ALA A 309 -48.13 42.48 -9.64
C ALA A 309 -49.26 42.12 -10.63
N VAL A 310 -49.95 40.99 -10.41
CA VAL A 310 -51.18 40.55 -11.03
C VAL A 310 -52.19 40.26 -9.90
#